data_4144f013b9d67af01e1821dd82e418e1
#
_entry.id   4144f013b9d67af01e1821dd82e418e1
#
_cell.length_a   1.000
_cell.length_b   1.000
_cell.length_c   1.000
_cell.angle_alpha   90.00
_cell.angle_beta   90.00
_cell.angle_gamma   90.00
#
_symmetry.space_group_name_H-M   'P 1'
#
loop_
_entity.id
_entity.type
_entity.pdbx_description
1 polymer ?
#
loop_
_entity_poly.entity_id
_entity_poly.type
_entity_poly.pdbx_seq_one_letter_code
_entity_poly.pdbx_strand_id
1 'polypeptide(L)'
;IRVEYMENTGNTRAKLEWSSASLPRQLVPTNRLYPSTQVPNGGSVMREVWTGLYGSGISTMTSNANYPNKPASREFLTSFECLAQNWEDNYGTRVTGFLRAPVSGSYMFAVSGDEVVELYLSTDTSSANKSLIASTTAATAFRDFSAGPSQQSTPRSLVAGQVYYVELLHKENTGADHWSVGWKQPGDTAFSVIPGTALMMPGVDRSQPATADFFNTLCTEQ
;
A
#
# COMPACT_ATOMS: atom_id res chain seq x y z
N ILE A 1 11.40 -17.86 -3.46
CA ILE A 1 11.72 -18.77 -4.58
C ILE A 1 13.00 -18.26 -5.23
N ARG A 2 13.98 -19.13 -5.42
CA ARG A 2 15.19 -18.88 -6.20
C ARG A 2 15.16 -19.81 -7.42
N VAL A 3 15.27 -19.23 -8.61
CA VAL A 3 15.40 -19.97 -9.88
C VAL A 3 16.73 -19.58 -10.50
N GLU A 4 17.58 -20.57 -10.73
CA GLU A 4 18.85 -20.39 -11.45
C GLU A 4 18.71 -21.09 -12.80
N TYR A 5 19.11 -20.39 -13.87
CA TYR A 5 19.05 -20.92 -15.21
C TYR A 5 20.32 -20.52 -15.96
N MET A 6 20.91 -21.46 -16.66
CA MET A 6 22.09 -21.25 -17.50
C MET A 6 21.83 -21.85 -18.89
N GLU A 7 22.12 -21.10 -19.91
CA GLU A 7 22.06 -21.52 -21.30
C GLU A 7 23.42 -21.29 -21.97
N ASN A 8 23.78 -22.20 -22.83
CA ASN A 8 25.05 -22.11 -23.56
C ASN A 8 24.84 -21.75 -25.03
N THR A 9 23.92 -22.42 -25.74
CA THR A 9 23.62 -22.15 -27.16
C THR A 9 22.22 -22.64 -27.55
N GLY A 10 21.52 -21.91 -28.45
CA GLY A 10 20.24 -22.32 -29.02
C GLY A 10 19.04 -21.53 -28.56
N ASN A 11 17.84 -22.07 -28.81
CA ASN A 11 16.58 -21.47 -28.38
C ASN A 11 16.28 -21.84 -26.93
N THR A 12 16.07 -20.83 -26.10
CA THR A 12 15.97 -21.01 -24.62
C THR A 12 14.60 -20.64 -24.08
N ARG A 13 14.17 -21.35 -23.03
CA ARG A 13 12.94 -21.02 -22.30
C ARG A 13 12.99 -21.54 -20.88
N ALA A 14 12.78 -20.66 -19.90
CA ALA A 14 12.47 -21.03 -18.53
C ALA A 14 11.00 -20.70 -18.22
N LYS A 15 10.29 -21.58 -17.52
CA LYS A 15 8.91 -21.37 -17.07
C LYS A 15 8.83 -21.71 -15.59
N LEU A 16 8.19 -20.84 -14.82
CA LEU A 16 7.80 -21.11 -13.45
C LEU A 16 6.29 -21.38 -13.42
N GLU A 17 5.90 -22.55 -12.94
CA GLU A 17 4.50 -22.96 -12.84
C GLU A 17 4.18 -23.32 -11.39
N TRP A 18 2.93 -23.17 -11.02
CA TRP A 18 2.41 -23.58 -9.73
C TRP A 18 1.15 -24.43 -9.88
N SER A 19 0.84 -25.20 -8.84
CA SER A 19 -0.40 -25.94 -8.70
C SER A 19 -0.68 -26.23 -7.23
N SER A 20 -1.94 -26.46 -6.89
CA SER A 20 -2.37 -26.95 -5.58
C SER A 20 -3.46 -28.00 -5.76
N ALA A 21 -3.99 -28.56 -4.67
CA ALA A 21 -5.10 -29.51 -4.74
C ALA A 21 -6.35 -28.93 -5.43
N SER A 22 -6.54 -27.61 -5.34
CA SER A 22 -7.68 -26.88 -5.93
C SER A 22 -7.31 -26.04 -7.16
N LEU A 23 -6.01 -25.93 -7.49
CA LEU A 23 -5.52 -25.11 -8.59
C LEU A 23 -4.80 -25.97 -9.63
N PRO A 24 -5.32 -26.10 -10.87
CA PRO A 24 -4.61 -26.77 -11.95
C PRO A 24 -3.25 -26.12 -12.22
N ARG A 25 -2.31 -26.93 -12.69
CA ARG A 25 -0.97 -26.46 -13.04
C ARG A 25 -1.04 -25.36 -14.11
N GLN A 26 -0.47 -24.18 -13.80
CA GLN A 26 -0.43 -23.02 -14.67
C GLN A 26 0.83 -22.19 -14.44
N LEU A 27 1.15 -21.30 -15.41
CA LEU A 27 2.25 -20.34 -15.25
C LEU A 27 1.98 -19.42 -14.06
N VAL A 28 3.02 -19.17 -13.25
CA VAL A 28 2.95 -18.14 -12.21
C VAL A 28 2.83 -16.78 -12.90
N PRO A 29 1.73 -16.04 -12.70
CA PRO A 29 1.58 -14.70 -13.28
C PRO A 29 2.65 -13.74 -12.76
N THR A 30 3.11 -12.81 -13.59
CA THR A 30 4.17 -11.87 -13.23
C THR A 30 3.80 -10.98 -12.05
N ASN A 31 2.51 -10.66 -11.87
CA ASN A 31 2.00 -9.92 -10.72
C ASN A 31 2.02 -10.70 -9.39
N ARG A 32 2.45 -11.96 -9.41
CA ARG A 32 2.69 -12.80 -8.22
C ARG A 32 4.18 -13.04 -7.95
N LEU A 33 5.05 -12.44 -8.75
CA LEU A 33 6.51 -12.55 -8.61
C LEU A 33 7.05 -11.22 -8.05
N TYR A 34 7.67 -11.29 -6.90
CA TYR A 34 8.27 -10.14 -6.23
C TYR A 34 9.75 -10.40 -5.98
N PRO A 35 10.65 -9.42 -6.21
CA PRO A 35 12.06 -9.54 -5.86
C PRO A 35 12.26 -9.80 -4.37
N SER A 36 13.14 -10.73 -4.01
CA SER A 36 13.40 -11.09 -2.61
C SER A 36 13.92 -9.93 -1.76
N THR A 37 14.58 -8.97 -2.39
CA THR A 37 15.11 -7.76 -1.74
C THR A 37 14.02 -6.74 -1.42
N GLN A 38 12.80 -6.91 -1.96
CA GLN A 38 11.68 -6.00 -1.78
C GLN A 38 10.57 -6.56 -0.89
N VAL A 39 10.70 -7.80 -0.39
CA VAL A 39 9.80 -8.32 0.64
C VAL A 39 10.49 -8.12 2.00
N PRO A 40 10.19 -7.04 2.71
CA PRO A 40 10.83 -6.78 4.00
C PRO A 40 10.55 -7.92 4.98
N ASN A 41 11.55 -8.30 5.78
CA ASN A 41 11.38 -9.24 6.90
C ASN A 41 10.54 -8.65 8.06
N GLY A 42 10.01 -7.45 7.90
CA GLY A 42 9.11 -6.73 8.78
C GLY A 42 7.88 -6.23 8.03
N GLY A 43 6.98 -5.57 8.73
CA GLY A 43 5.75 -5.03 8.17
C GLY A 43 5.97 -4.08 7.00
N SER A 44 5.06 -4.14 6.05
CA SER A 44 5.09 -3.33 4.84
C SER A 44 3.70 -3.10 4.28
N VAL A 45 3.58 -2.10 3.42
CA VAL A 45 2.43 -1.84 2.55
C VAL A 45 2.84 -1.93 1.10
N MET A 46 1.92 -2.23 0.21
CA MET A 46 2.16 -2.29 -1.23
C MET A 46 1.80 -0.97 -1.87
N ARG A 47 2.75 -0.36 -2.55
CA ARG A 47 2.54 0.80 -3.42
C ARG A 47 2.39 0.32 -4.87
N GLU A 48 1.36 0.81 -5.53
CA GLU A 48 1.09 0.63 -6.96
C GLU A 48 1.04 1.99 -7.63
N VAL A 49 1.59 2.10 -8.84
CA VAL A 49 1.72 3.37 -9.56
C VAL A 49 1.12 3.26 -10.96
N TRP A 50 0.39 4.29 -11.38
CA TRP A 50 -0.11 4.50 -12.74
C TRP A 50 0.44 5.82 -13.28
N THR A 51 1.08 5.80 -14.44
CA THR A 51 1.72 6.96 -15.07
C THR A 51 0.88 7.51 -16.23
N GLY A 52 1.23 8.71 -16.72
CA GLY A 52 0.53 9.34 -17.84
C GLY A 52 -0.87 9.84 -17.50
N LEU A 53 -1.11 10.19 -16.24
CA LEU A 53 -2.41 10.62 -15.72
C LEU A 53 -2.50 12.15 -15.66
N TYR A 54 -2.85 12.77 -16.75
CA TYR A 54 -2.97 14.24 -16.85
C TYR A 54 -4.22 14.76 -16.13
N GLY A 55 -4.03 15.68 -15.18
CA GLY A 55 -5.05 16.25 -14.30
C GLY A 55 -4.74 16.04 -12.81
N SER A 56 -5.32 16.88 -11.96
CA SER A 56 -4.90 17.03 -10.55
C SER A 56 -5.72 16.21 -9.53
N GLY A 57 -6.83 15.62 -9.92
CA GLY A 57 -7.72 14.92 -8.96
C GLY A 57 -7.47 13.40 -8.88
N ILE A 58 -7.75 12.79 -7.74
CA ILE A 58 -7.74 11.33 -7.54
C ILE A 58 -8.61 10.61 -8.60
N SER A 59 -9.72 11.23 -9.01
CA SER A 59 -10.60 10.70 -10.06
C SER A 59 -9.89 10.49 -11.40
N THR A 60 -8.84 11.24 -11.70
CA THR A 60 -8.02 11.04 -12.90
C THR A 60 -7.38 9.64 -12.91
N MET A 61 -6.93 9.18 -11.75
CA MET A 61 -6.38 7.83 -11.59
C MET A 61 -7.50 6.78 -11.54
N THR A 62 -8.51 6.98 -10.69
CA THR A 62 -9.53 5.94 -10.44
C THR A 62 -10.47 5.70 -11.62
N SER A 63 -10.60 6.66 -12.55
CA SER A 63 -11.33 6.51 -13.81
C SER A 63 -10.47 5.99 -14.96
N ASN A 64 -9.16 5.79 -14.77
CA ASN A 64 -8.28 5.28 -15.82
C ASN A 64 -8.60 3.81 -16.11
N ALA A 65 -8.62 3.41 -17.38
CA ALA A 65 -8.93 2.05 -17.82
C ALA A 65 -7.97 0.97 -17.27
N ASN A 66 -6.77 1.37 -16.84
CA ASN A 66 -5.78 0.48 -16.24
C ASN A 66 -5.95 0.35 -14.71
N TYR A 67 -6.75 1.21 -14.08
CA TYR A 67 -7.03 1.13 -12.65
C TYR A 67 -8.20 0.17 -12.38
N PRO A 68 -8.14 -0.63 -11.32
CA PRO A 68 -7.01 -0.82 -10.39
C PRO A 68 -6.05 -1.96 -10.78
N ASN A 69 -6.28 -2.66 -11.87
CA ASN A 69 -5.71 -3.99 -12.11
C ASN A 69 -4.39 -3.99 -12.90
N LYS A 70 -4.03 -2.87 -13.55
CA LYS A 70 -2.85 -2.78 -14.43
C LYS A 70 -1.97 -1.58 -14.06
N PRO A 71 -1.35 -1.55 -12.85
CA PRO A 71 -0.37 -0.53 -12.52
C PRO A 71 0.89 -0.68 -13.38
N ALA A 72 1.56 0.44 -13.63
CA ALA A 72 2.85 0.46 -14.34
C ALA A 72 3.96 -0.17 -13.48
N SER A 73 3.91 0.02 -12.16
CA SER A 73 4.88 -0.58 -11.23
C SER A 73 4.26 -0.90 -9.87
N ARG A 74 4.93 -1.78 -9.13
CA ARG A 74 4.62 -2.15 -7.74
C ARG A 74 5.89 -2.22 -6.92
N GLU A 75 5.81 -1.75 -5.67
CA GLU A 75 6.89 -1.86 -4.69
C GLU A 75 6.35 -2.03 -3.27
N PHE A 76 7.21 -2.46 -2.35
CA PHE A 76 6.87 -2.55 -0.93
C PHE A 76 7.56 -1.46 -0.15
N LEU A 77 6.79 -0.76 0.69
CA LEU A 77 7.30 0.29 1.56
C LEU A 77 7.33 -0.23 3.00
N THR A 78 8.41 0.10 3.70
CA THR A 78 8.64 -0.29 5.10
C THR A 78 8.23 0.78 6.11
N SER A 79 7.71 1.89 5.62
CA SER A 79 7.02 2.96 6.37
C SER A 79 5.85 3.45 5.55
N PHE A 80 4.88 4.11 6.18
CA PHE A 80 3.72 4.60 5.44
C PHE A 80 3.99 6.01 4.91
N GLU A 81 5.02 6.11 4.08
CA GLU A 81 5.39 7.36 3.42
C GLU A 81 6.20 7.12 2.14
N CYS A 82 6.21 8.11 1.26
CA CYS A 82 7.14 8.27 0.16
C CYS A 82 7.95 9.54 0.41
N LEU A 83 9.29 9.42 0.38
CA LEU A 83 10.18 10.53 0.68
C LEU A 83 10.06 11.64 -0.35
N ALA A 84 10.29 12.88 0.09
CA ALA A 84 10.27 14.04 -0.79
C ALA A 84 11.34 13.92 -1.88
N GLN A 85 10.91 14.00 -3.13
CA GLN A 85 11.76 13.95 -4.33
C GLN A 85 11.00 14.59 -5.50
N ASN A 86 11.59 14.65 -6.66
CA ASN A 86 10.92 14.89 -7.94
C ASN A 86 11.21 13.65 -8.80
N TRP A 87 10.32 12.65 -8.72
CA TRP A 87 10.51 11.36 -9.37
C TRP A 87 9.85 11.28 -10.73
N GLU A 88 8.59 11.70 -10.85
CA GLU A 88 7.80 11.59 -12.07
C GLU A 88 6.63 12.57 -12.03
N ASP A 89 6.28 13.16 -13.17
CA ASP A 89 5.09 13.98 -13.31
C ASP A 89 3.88 13.14 -13.76
N ASN A 90 2.68 13.64 -13.50
CA ASN A 90 1.42 13.10 -14.02
C ASN A 90 1.20 11.62 -13.69
N TYR A 91 1.42 11.23 -12.45
CA TYR A 91 1.15 9.87 -11.99
C TYR A 91 0.15 9.81 -10.83
N GLY A 92 -0.35 8.62 -10.57
CA GLY A 92 -1.16 8.33 -9.38
C GLY A 92 -0.63 7.11 -8.65
N THR A 93 -0.82 7.11 -7.35
CA THR A 93 -0.38 6.03 -6.46
C THR A 93 -1.56 5.51 -5.65
N ARG A 94 -1.67 4.19 -5.54
CA ARG A 94 -2.46 3.51 -4.53
C ARG A 94 -1.53 2.74 -3.61
N VAL A 95 -1.68 2.94 -2.30
CA VAL A 95 -0.97 2.16 -1.30
C VAL A 95 -1.97 1.37 -0.50
N THR A 96 -1.80 0.07 -0.42
CA THR A 96 -2.72 -0.83 0.29
C THR A 96 -1.98 -1.70 1.29
N GLY A 97 -2.64 -2.01 2.40
CA GLY A 97 -2.12 -2.88 3.41
C GLY A 97 -3.05 -2.99 4.60
N PHE A 98 -2.51 -3.51 5.67
CA PHE A 98 -3.19 -3.58 6.96
C PHE A 98 -2.39 -2.84 8.02
N LEU A 99 -3.12 -2.21 8.92
CA LEU A 99 -2.61 -1.60 10.13
C LEU A 99 -2.94 -2.51 11.32
N ARG A 100 -1.93 -2.91 12.09
CA ARG A 100 -2.13 -3.58 13.39
C ARG A 100 -1.97 -2.56 14.51
N ALA A 101 -3.02 -2.37 15.29
CA ALA A 101 -2.97 -1.48 16.44
C ALA A 101 -2.09 -2.07 17.56
N PRO A 102 -1.02 -1.40 18.01
CA PRO A 102 -0.18 -1.91 19.09
C PRO A 102 -0.84 -1.84 20.47
N VAL A 103 -1.72 -0.87 20.70
CA VAL A 103 -2.46 -0.68 21.95
C VAL A 103 -3.93 -0.38 21.67
N SER A 104 -4.83 -0.68 22.61
CA SER A 104 -6.24 -0.29 22.50
C SER A 104 -6.42 1.17 22.87
N GLY A 105 -7.28 1.88 22.16
CA GLY A 105 -7.68 3.23 22.53
C GLY A 105 -7.99 4.13 21.35
N SER A 106 -7.96 5.43 21.58
CA SER A 106 -8.30 6.45 20.60
C SER A 106 -7.07 6.89 19.83
N TYR A 107 -7.11 6.69 18.52
CA TYR A 107 -6.08 7.09 17.56
C TYR A 107 -6.53 8.31 16.77
N MET A 108 -5.60 9.16 16.36
CA MET A 108 -5.80 10.14 15.30
C MET A 108 -4.83 9.83 14.17
N PHE A 109 -5.30 10.00 12.94
CA PHE A 109 -4.50 9.84 11.73
C PHE A 109 -4.35 11.18 11.02
N ALA A 110 -3.26 11.35 10.32
CA ALA A 110 -3.04 12.54 9.51
C ALA A 110 -2.27 12.22 8.23
N VAL A 111 -2.44 13.06 7.22
CA VAL A 111 -1.73 12.97 5.94
C VAL A 111 -1.03 14.27 5.61
N SER A 112 0.11 14.18 4.96
CA SER A 112 0.72 15.27 4.20
C SER A 112 1.02 14.78 2.80
N GLY A 113 1.04 15.66 1.81
CA GLY A 113 1.36 15.27 0.45
C GLY A 113 1.49 16.43 -0.50
N ASP A 114 2.14 16.17 -1.58
CA ASP A 114 2.28 16.99 -2.76
C ASP A 114 1.92 16.10 -3.97
N GLU A 115 0.72 16.27 -4.56
CA GLU A 115 -0.34 17.26 -4.30
C GLU A 115 -1.52 16.71 -3.48
N VAL A 116 -2.37 15.84 -4.08
CA VAL A 116 -3.62 15.37 -3.48
C VAL A 116 -3.44 14.00 -2.86
N VAL A 117 -3.83 13.88 -1.60
CA VAL A 117 -3.79 12.62 -0.85
C VAL A 117 -5.15 12.34 -0.21
N GLU A 118 -5.58 11.09 -0.27
CA GLU A 118 -6.75 10.58 0.45
C GLU A 118 -6.35 9.33 1.25
N LEU A 119 -6.66 9.33 2.53
CA LEU A 119 -6.43 8.19 3.44
C LEU A 119 -7.73 7.56 3.86
N TYR A 120 -7.84 6.26 3.64
CA TYR A 120 -8.98 5.44 4.01
C TYR A 120 -8.58 4.43 5.08
N LEU A 121 -9.46 4.24 6.05
CA LEU A 121 -9.33 3.22 7.09
C LEU A 121 -10.63 2.43 7.18
N SER A 122 -10.51 1.11 7.25
CA SER A 122 -11.64 0.21 7.49
C SER A 122 -11.88 0.01 8.99
N THR A 123 -13.05 -0.50 9.31
CA THR A 123 -13.39 -0.96 10.68
C THR A 123 -12.91 -2.39 10.95
N ASP A 124 -12.41 -3.09 9.93
CA ASP A 124 -11.93 -4.47 9.96
C ASP A 124 -10.90 -4.73 8.82
N THR A 125 -10.70 -5.99 8.44
CA THR A 125 -9.78 -6.35 7.34
C THR A 125 -10.40 -6.23 5.94
N SER A 126 -11.68 -5.90 5.83
CA SER A 126 -12.37 -5.75 4.54
C SER A 126 -12.16 -4.36 3.95
N SER A 127 -11.73 -4.29 2.70
CA SER A 127 -11.66 -3.03 1.95
C SER A 127 -13.05 -2.41 1.68
N ALA A 128 -14.11 -3.22 1.72
CA ALA A 128 -15.48 -2.74 1.52
C ALA A 128 -15.98 -1.83 2.66
N ASN A 129 -15.42 -1.97 3.87
CA ASN A 129 -15.80 -1.20 5.05
C ASN A 129 -14.92 0.04 5.28
N LYS A 130 -14.03 0.38 4.33
CA LYS A 130 -13.18 1.56 4.42
C LYS A 130 -13.97 2.84 4.27
N SER A 131 -13.58 3.86 5.01
CA SER A 131 -14.08 5.23 4.89
C SER A 131 -12.93 6.22 4.78
N LEU A 132 -13.13 7.32 4.04
CA LEU A 132 -12.18 8.42 3.99
C LEU A 132 -12.06 9.03 5.40
N ILE A 133 -10.83 9.16 5.90
CA ILE A 133 -10.59 9.65 7.26
C ILE A 133 -9.71 10.90 7.30
N ALA A 134 -8.89 11.13 6.29
CA ALA A 134 -8.05 12.33 6.17
C ALA A 134 -7.71 12.59 4.70
N SER A 135 -7.50 13.85 4.30
CA SER A 135 -7.16 14.21 2.93
C SER A 135 -6.43 15.53 2.83
N THR A 136 -5.66 15.70 1.74
CA THR A 136 -5.20 17.00 1.23
C THR A 136 -5.86 17.28 -0.11
N THR A 137 -6.05 18.54 -0.45
CA THR A 137 -6.53 18.99 -1.77
C THR A 137 -5.53 19.92 -2.47
N ALA A 138 -4.41 20.17 -1.82
CA ALA A 138 -3.29 20.98 -2.30
C ALA A 138 -2.01 20.52 -1.62
N ALA A 139 -0.87 20.88 -2.20
CA ALA A 139 0.45 20.58 -1.65
C ALA A 139 0.60 21.09 -0.21
N THR A 140 1.21 20.26 0.62
CA THR A 140 1.64 20.60 1.98
C THR A 140 3.15 20.39 2.08
N ALA A 141 3.80 20.90 3.10
CA ALA A 141 5.20 20.56 3.33
C ALA A 141 5.35 19.09 3.76
N PHE A 142 6.51 18.49 3.48
CA PHE A 142 6.81 17.10 3.84
C PHE A 142 6.64 16.86 5.34
N ARG A 143 5.78 15.89 5.69
CA ARG A 143 5.38 15.57 7.07
C ARG A 143 4.72 16.73 7.84
N ASP A 144 4.22 17.77 7.15
CA ASP A 144 3.36 18.75 7.80
C ASP A 144 1.93 18.23 7.87
N PHE A 145 1.54 17.79 9.05
CA PHE A 145 0.21 17.24 9.34
C PHE A 145 -0.78 18.29 9.85
N SER A 146 -0.46 19.58 9.74
CA SER A 146 -1.21 20.66 10.38
C SER A 146 -1.59 21.83 9.46
N ALA A 147 -1.25 21.77 8.19
CA ALA A 147 -1.52 22.84 7.23
C ALA A 147 -3.02 23.08 6.96
N GLY A 148 -3.87 22.06 7.16
CA GLY A 148 -5.32 22.19 6.94
C GLY A 148 -6.15 21.23 7.79
N PRO A 149 -7.44 21.55 8.00
CA PRO A 149 -8.31 20.77 8.90
C PRO A 149 -8.65 19.37 8.37
N SER A 150 -8.68 19.17 7.04
CA SER A 150 -8.98 17.87 6.42
C SER A 150 -7.81 16.89 6.51
N GLN A 151 -6.60 17.36 6.80
CA GLN A 151 -5.43 16.50 6.95
C GLN A 151 -5.51 15.55 8.14
N GLN A 152 -6.33 15.87 9.13
CA GLN A 152 -6.42 15.08 10.36
C GLN A 152 -7.78 14.39 10.46
N SER A 153 -7.76 13.13 10.87
CA SER A 153 -8.99 12.39 11.15
C SER A 153 -9.65 12.87 12.46
N THR A 154 -10.95 12.62 12.58
CA THR A 154 -11.56 12.50 13.92
C THR A 154 -10.99 11.29 14.64
N PRO A 155 -11.07 11.22 15.99
CA PRO A 155 -10.61 10.09 16.77
C PRO A 155 -11.21 8.76 16.29
N ARG A 156 -10.37 7.71 16.18
CA ARG A 156 -10.72 6.35 15.78
C ARG A 156 -10.37 5.36 16.90
N SER A 157 -11.36 4.63 17.39
CA SER A 157 -11.11 3.60 18.40
C SER A 157 -10.57 2.34 17.75
N LEU A 158 -9.35 1.93 18.13
CA LEU A 158 -8.74 0.69 17.69
C LEU A 158 -8.46 -0.23 18.87
N VAL A 159 -8.41 -1.53 18.62
CA VAL A 159 -8.20 -2.57 19.63
C VAL A 159 -6.82 -3.20 19.44
N ALA A 160 -6.05 -3.33 20.51
CA ALA A 160 -4.70 -3.92 20.50
C ALA A 160 -4.68 -5.30 19.79
N GLY A 161 -3.72 -5.46 18.88
CA GLY A 161 -3.54 -6.67 18.10
C GLY A 161 -4.52 -6.86 16.95
N GLN A 162 -5.64 -6.13 16.91
CA GLN A 162 -6.55 -6.18 15.77
C GLN A 162 -5.94 -5.51 14.54
N VAL A 163 -6.38 -5.99 13.38
CA VAL A 163 -5.88 -5.62 12.06
C VAL A 163 -6.98 -4.93 11.28
N TYR A 164 -6.64 -3.81 10.67
CA TYR A 164 -7.57 -2.94 9.94
C TYR A 164 -7.03 -2.70 8.53
N TYR A 165 -7.88 -2.85 7.51
CA TYR A 165 -7.47 -2.48 6.15
C TYR A 165 -7.24 -0.97 6.06
N VAL A 166 -6.16 -0.60 5.39
CA VAL A 166 -5.79 0.81 5.15
C VAL A 166 -5.42 1.00 3.69
N GLU A 167 -5.85 2.13 3.13
CA GLU A 167 -5.55 2.51 1.75
C GLU A 167 -5.23 4.00 1.68
N LEU A 168 -4.21 4.33 0.91
CA LEU A 168 -3.90 5.71 0.54
C LEU A 168 -3.97 5.83 -0.97
N LEU A 169 -4.60 6.89 -1.44
CA LEU A 169 -4.56 7.34 -2.83
C LEU A 169 -3.81 8.67 -2.89
N HIS A 170 -2.91 8.78 -3.86
CA HIS A 170 -2.15 10.00 -4.11
C HIS A 170 -2.17 10.31 -5.61
N LYS A 171 -2.25 11.58 -5.95
CA LYS A 171 -2.18 12.06 -7.33
C LYS A 171 -1.20 13.21 -7.42
N GLU A 172 -0.15 12.96 -8.19
CA GLU A 172 0.87 13.94 -8.56
C GLU A 172 0.56 14.53 -9.94
N ASN A 173 0.70 15.85 -10.05
CA ASN A 173 0.55 16.56 -11.32
C ASN A 173 1.93 16.91 -11.87
N THR A 174 2.63 17.84 -11.27
CA THR A 174 3.98 18.25 -11.68
C THR A 174 4.77 18.81 -10.51
N GLY A 175 6.05 18.50 -10.44
CA GLY A 175 6.97 19.11 -9.47
C GLY A 175 7.49 18.15 -8.43
N ALA A 176 7.56 18.60 -7.20
CA ALA A 176 8.04 17.78 -6.10
C ALA A 176 6.97 16.77 -5.66
N ASP A 177 7.40 15.56 -5.37
CA ASP A 177 6.52 14.48 -4.95
C ASP A 177 6.78 14.07 -3.52
N HIS A 178 5.76 13.95 -2.72
CA HIS A 178 5.81 13.23 -1.45
C HIS A 178 4.41 12.93 -0.92
N TRP A 179 4.35 11.98 -0.03
CA TRP A 179 3.22 11.79 0.87
C TRP A 179 3.68 11.06 2.13
N SER A 180 3.02 11.36 3.25
CA SER A 180 3.26 10.69 4.52
C SER A 180 1.95 10.49 5.26
N VAL A 181 1.84 9.35 5.94
CA VAL A 181 0.75 9.05 6.87
C VAL A 181 1.28 9.04 8.28
N GLY A 182 0.78 9.96 9.08
CA GLY A 182 1.06 10.05 10.49
C GLY A 182 -0.07 9.51 11.34
N TRP A 183 0.26 9.10 12.54
CA TRP A 183 -0.70 8.80 13.60
C TRP A 183 -0.29 9.37 14.93
N LYS A 184 -1.29 9.53 15.79
CA LYS A 184 -1.14 9.66 17.26
C LYS A 184 -1.79 8.46 17.88
N GLN A 185 -1.03 7.71 18.67
CA GLN A 185 -1.53 6.63 19.49
C GLN A 185 -2.12 7.20 20.79
N PRO A 186 -2.86 6.39 21.56
CA PRO A 186 -3.32 6.82 22.89
C PRO A 186 -2.16 7.32 23.76
N GLY A 187 -2.23 8.59 24.18
CA GLY A 187 -1.21 9.25 24.98
C GLY A 187 -0.17 10.07 24.20
N ASP A 188 -0.11 9.94 22.89
CA ASP A 188 0.83 10.73 22.06
C ASP A 188 0.38 12.21 21.98
N THR A 189 1.35 13.11 22.05
CA THR A 189 1.13 14.56 21.89
C THR A 189 1.40 15.06 20.48
N ALA A 190 2.19 14.33 19.69
CA ALA A 190 2.56 14.67 18.31
C ALA A 190 2.31 13.53 17.35
N PHE A 191 2.12 13.87 16.06
CA PHE A 191 2.08 12.87 14.99
C PHE A 191 3.47 12.31 14.71
N SER A 192 3.53 11.01 14.49
CA SER A 192 4.69 10.30 13.96
C SER A 192 4.28 9.48 12.74
N VAL A 193 5.18 9.31 11.78
CA VAL A 193 4.91 8.44 10.60
C VAL A 193 4.65 7.02 11.08
N ILE A 194 3.66 6.37 10.49
CA ILE A 194 3.33 4.97 10.83
C ILE A 194 4.49 4.07 10.41
N PRO A 195 5.17 3.41 11.36
CA PRO A 195 6.32 2.58 11.06
C PRO A 195 5.90 1.23 10.47
N GLY A 196 6.78 0.62 9.68
CA GLY A 196 6.54 -0.70 9.11
C GLY A 196 6.20 -1.78 10.14
N THR A 197 6.67 -1.66 11.38
CA THR A 197 6.34 -2.62 12.46
C THR A 197 4.84 -2.68 12.79
N ALA A 198 4.09 -1.63 12.47
CA ALA A 198 2.64 -1.58 12.62
C ALA A 198 1.88 -1.92 11.32
N LEU A 199 2.61 -2.13 10.23
CA LEU A 199 2.04 -2.39 8.90
C LEU A 199 2.15 -3.86 8.52
N MET A 200 1.20 -4.34 7.73
CA MET A 200 1.16 -5.70 7.20
C MET A 200 0.69 -5.67 5.76
N MET A 201 1.22 -6.56 4.95
CA MET A 201 0.74 -6.74 3.58
C MET A 201 -0.60 -7.49 3.55
N PRO A 202 -1.46 -7.20 2.56
CA PRO A 202 -2.60 -8.05 2.27
C PRO A 202 -2.14 -9.50 2.06
N GLY A 203 -2.74 -10.44 2.80
CA GLY A 203 -2.49 -11.87 2.63
C GLY A 203 -1.25 -12.46 3.31
N VAL A 204 -0.51 -11.69 4.14
CA VAL A 204 0.63 -12.21 4.90
C VAL A 204 0.39 -12.06 6.40
N ASP A 205 -0.35 -12.97 6.99
CA ASP A 205 -0.29 -13.16 8.45
C ASP A 205 0.95 -14.02 8.78
N ARG A 206 2.04 -13.35 9.18
CA ARG A 206 3.30 -14.01 9.56
C ARG A 206 3.31 -14.54 11.00
N SER A 207 2.25 -14.36 11.76
CA SER A 207 2.09 -14.99 13.09
C SER A 207 1.74 -16.48 12.96
N GLN A 208 1.32 -16.93 11.76
CA GLN A 208 1.04 -18.32 11.45
C GLN A 208 2.15 -18.88 10.53
N PRO A 209 2.61 -20.13 10.73
CA PRO A 209 3.45 -20.79 9.76
C PRO A 209 2.72 -20.79 8.41
N ALA A 210 3.46 -20.58 7.32
CA ALA A 210 2.91 -20.56 5.96
C ALA A 210 2.15 -21.85 5.68
N THR A 211 0.82 -21.80 5.83
CA THR A 211 -0.07 -22.92 5.47
C THR A 211 -0.48 -22.80 4.01
N ALA A 212 -0.90 -23.91 3.41
CA ALA A 212 -1.35 -23.96 2.01
C ALA A 212 -2.51 -22.99 1.70
N ASP A 213 -3.25 -22.55 2.71
CA ASP A 213 -4.37 -21.60 2.59
C ASP A 213 -3.93 -20.18 2.23
N PHE A 214 -2.68 -19.82 2.50
CA PHE A 214 -2.09 -18.54 2.09
C PHE A 214 -2.21 -18.31 0.57
N PHE A 215 -2.02 -19.33 -0.24
CA PHE A 215 -2.13 -19.23 -1.69
C PHE A 215 -3.58 -19.17 -2.18
N ASN A 216 -4.52 -19.76 -1.44
CA ASN A 216 -5.94 -19.75 -1.81
C ASN A 216 -6.57 -18.36 -1.59
N THR A 217 -6.25 -17.67 -0.51
CA THR A 217 -6.81 -16.32 -0.23
C THR A 217 -6.38 -15.30 -1.29
N LEU A 218 -5.15 -15.41 -1.81
CA LEU A 218 -4.67 -14.54 -2.88
C LEU A 218 -5.27 -14.86 -4.27
N CYS A 219 -5.85 -16.04 -4.45
CA CYS A 219 -6.42 -16.47 -5.73
C CYS A 219 -7.95 -16.29 -5.84
N THR A 220 -8.63 -15.97 -4.75
CA THR A 220 -10.11 -15.85 -4.71
C THR A 220 -10.63 -14.41 -4.84
N GLU A 221 -9.75 -13.41 -4.83
CA GLU A 221 -10.15 -12.02 -5.12
C GLU A 221 -9.88 -11.69 -6.61
N GLN A 222 -10.73 -12.23 -7.47
CA GLN A 222 -10.93 -11.78 -8.86
C GLN A 222 -12.34 -11.27 -9.06
#